data_b733d5d5378cf83432d577331d008bd5
#
_entry.id   b733d5d5378cf83432d577331d008bd5
#
_cell.length_a   1.000
_cell.length_b   1.000
_cell.length_c   1.000
_cell.angle_alpha   90.00
_cell.angle_beta   90.00
_cell.angle_gamma   90.00
#
_symmetry.space_group_name_H-M   'P 1'
#
loop_
_entity.id
_entity.type
_entity.pdbx_description
1 polymer ?
#
loop_
_entity_poly.entity_id
_entity_poly.type
_entity_poly.pdbx_seq_one_letter_code
_entity_poly.pdbx_strand_id
1 'polypeptide(L)'
;EQTAGEQQLESLERLQQQRELHFEEKVLMTMLSWKKEADNNERKKALDELQSQYQAKAAMVASLEAQYLQRQQNFSRQQKIKTVDGIQAKQDASAAYLDKFRQKVESYGNRYYPEEAKAQRLSGDVRLIVILNAEGGIRAIRLLESSGHAILDDAAKASVRKGAPFGRFDKNMKDISELRIIRTWRFNPAQSEFEVR
;
A
#
# COMPACT_ATOMS: atom_id res chain seq x y z
N GLU A 1 -1.04 -4.19 -8.95
CA GLU A 1 -0.19 -3.08 -9.45
C GLU A 1 0.95 -2.89 -8.46
N GLN A 2 2.16 -3.25 -8.89
CA GLN A 2 3.39 -2.98 -8.14
C GLN A 2 3.52 -1.46 -7.96
N THR A 3 3.88 -1.03 -6.76
CA THR A 3 4.09 0.39 -6.49
C THR A 3 5.34 0.88 -7.25
N ALA A 4 5.35 2.14 -7.68
CA ALA A 4 6.51 2.74 -8.35
C ALA A 4 7.81 2.58 -7.53
N GLY A 5 7.71 2.44 -6.20
CA GLY A 5 8.82 2.15 -5.31
C GLY A 5 9.39 0.74 -5.44
N GLU A 6 8.54 -0.26 -5.61
CA GLU A 6 8.98 -1.66 -5.80
C GLU A 6 9.70 -1.83 -7.14
N GLN A 7 9.22 -1.18 -8.20
CA GLN A 7 9.87 -1.20 -9.50
C GLN A 7 11.25 -0.53 -9.50
N GLN A 8 11.39 0.56 -8.73
CA GLN A 8 12.68 1.23 -8.55
C GLN A 8 13.66 0.40 -7.73
N LEU A 9 13.20 -0.28 -6.68
CA LEU A 9 14.04 -1.17 -5.88
C LEU A 9 14.55 -2.34 -6.73
N GLU A 10 13.67 -3.00 -7.46
CA GLU A 10 14.03 -4.12 -8.35
C GLU A 10 15.00 -3.67 -9.45
N SER A 11 14.85 -2.46 -9.99
CA SER A 11 15.78 -1.91 -10.98
C SER A 11 17.17 -1.60 -10.40
N LEU A 12 17.25 -1.16 -9.15
CA LEU A 12 18.50 -0.92 -8.43
C LEU A 12 19.22 -2.22 -8.09
N GLU A 13 18.50 -3.22 -7.62
CA GLU A 13 19.06 -4.56 -7.34
C GLU A 13 19.62 -5.21 -8.61
N ARG A 14 18.88 -5.15 -9.72
CA ARG A 14 19.36 -5.64 -11.03
C ARG A 14 20.61 -4.90 -11.51
N LEU A 15 20.65 -3.58 -11.33
CA LEU A 15 21.79 -2.76 -11.71
C LEU A 15 23.03 -3.08 -10.86
N GLN A 16 22.83 -3.37 -9.57
CA GLN A 16 23.89 -3.76 -8.65
C GLN A 16 24.45 -5.14 -9.03
N GLN A 17 23.59 -6.11 -9.25
CA GLN A 17 23.95 -7.47 -9.66
C GLN A 17 24.66 -7.49 -11.03
N GLN A 18 24.20 -6.71 -12.01
CA GLN A 18 24.88 -6.56 -13.30
C GLN A 18 26.30 -5.95 -13.15
N ARG A 19 26.49 -5.02 -12.21
CA ARG A 19 27.81 -4.43 -11.98
C ARG A 19 28.77 -5.36 -11.28
N GLU A 20 28.30 -6.16 -10.32
CA GLU A 20 29.11 -7.18 -9.67
C GLU A 20 29.58 -8.22 -10.68
N LEU A 21 28.67 -8.78 -11.47
CA LEU A 21 28.99 -9.73 -12.53
C LEU A 21 29.97 -9.14 -13.56
N HIS A 22 29.77 -7.93 -14.01
CA HIS A 22 30.64 -7.27 -14.96
C HIS A 22 32.06 -6.96 -14.39
N PHE A 23 32.11 -6.67 -13.08
CA PHE A 23 33.39 -6.48 -12.40
C PHE A 23 34.14 -7.80 -12.26
N GLU A 24 33.49 -8.87 -11.83
CA GLU A 24 34.10 -10.23 -11.72
C GLU A 24 34.59 -10.70 -13.06
N GLU A 25 33.83 -10.53 -14.14
CA GLU A 25 34.22 -10.88 -15.50
C GLU A 25 35.45 -10.10 -15.96
N LYS A 26 35.49 -8.78 -15.72
CA LYS A 26 36.67 -7.95 -16.02
C LYS A 26 37.90 -8.37 -15.21
N VAL A 27 37.75 -8.67 -13.94
CA VAL A 27 38.88 -9.14 -13.11
C VAL A 27 39.39 -10.46 -13.59
N LEU A 28 38.50 -11.41 -13.90
CA LEU A 28 38.87 -12.75 -14.45
C LEU A 28 39.57 -12.64 -15.80
N MET A 29 39.05 -11.85 -16.73
CA MET A 29 39.67 -11.64 -18.06
C MET A 29 41.03 -10.99 -17.94
N THR A 30 41.17 -10.02 -17.02
CA THR A 30 42.44 -9.36 -16.78
C THR A 30 43.46 -10.35 -16.16
N MET A 31 43.08 -11.20 -15.20
CA MET A 31 43.93 -12.22 -14.62
C MET A 31 44.37 -13.28 -15.64
N LEU A 32 43.46 -13.69 -16.53
CA LEU A 32 43.75 -14.67 -17.57
C LEU A 32 44.72 -14.13 -18.66
N SER A 33 44.54 -12.87 -19.06
CA SER A 33 45.42 -12.23 -20.04
C SER A 33 46.84 -11.98 -19.49
N TRP A 34 46.95 -11.73 -18.19
CA TRP A 34 48.24 -11.44 -17.54
C TRP A 34 49.05 -12.65 -17.13
N LYS A 35 48.49 -13.83 -17.17
CA LYS A 35 49.19 -15.09 -16.94
C LYS A 35 50.22 -15.37 -18.05
N LYS A 36 50.18 -14.61 -19.14
CA LYS A 36 51.02 -14.83 -20.34
C LYS A 36 52.18 -13.87 -20.50
N GLU A 37 52.29 -12.74 -19.82
CA GLU A 37 53.38 -11.77 -20.00
C GLU A 37 53.84 -11.11 -18.70
N ALA A 38 55.17 -11.04 -18.53
CA ALA A 38 55.83 -10.60 -17.32
C ALA A 38 56.07 -9.09 -17.27
N ASP A 39 55.24 -8.35 -16.56
CA ASP A 39 55.66 -7.12 -15.86
C ASP A 39 54.79 -6.84 -14.63
N ASN A 40 55.32 -7.09 -13.47
CA ASN A 40 54.58 -7.07 -12.21
C ASN A 40 54.10 -5.64 -11.77
N ASN A 41 54.75 -4.59 -12.26
CA ASN A 41 54.44 -3.22 -11.83
C ASN A 41 53.25 -2.57 -12.58
N GLU A 42 53.16 -2.79 -13.90
CA GLU A 42 52.01 -2.27 -14.65
C GLU A 42 50.72 -3.01 -14.32
N ARG A 43 50.82 -4.31 -14.03
CA ARG A 43 49.69 -5.12 -13.57
C ARG A 43 49.09 -4.64 -12.24
N LYS A 44 50.00 -4.35 -11.29
CA LYS A 44 49.59 -3.86 -9.97
C LYS A 44 48.86 -2.51 -10.07
N LYS A 45 49.41 -1.57 -10.88
CA LYS A 45 48.77 -0.28 -11.13
C LYS A 45 47.39 -0.39 -11.77
N ALA A 46 47.26 -1.25 -12.79
CA ALA A 46 45.95 -1.43 -13.45
C ALA A 46 44.93 -2.13 -12.53
N LEU A 47 45.37 -3.03 -11.67
CA LEU A 47 44.51 -3.68 -10.68
C LEU A 47 44.04 -2.67 -9.61
N ASP A 48 44.95 -1.84 -9.14
CA ASP A 48 44.66 -0.77 -8.17
C ASP A 48 43.68 0.29 -8.78
N GLU A 49 43.87 0.67 -10.05
CA GLU A 49 42.96 1.53 -10.78
C GLU A 49 41.56 0.92 -10.93
N LEU A 50 41.50 -0.35 -11.31
CA LEU A 50 40.23 -1.09 -11.47
C LEU A 50 39.48 -1.19 -10.13
N GLN A 51 40.20 -1.51 -9.07
CA GLN A 51 39.68 -1.59 -7.72
C GLN A 51 39.19 -0.24 -7.21
N SER A 52 39.93 0.83 -7.51
CA SER A 52 39.53 2.20 -7.19
C SER A 52 38.25 2.61 -7.92
N GLN A 53 38.13 2.30 -9.21
CA GLN A 53 36.92 2.56 -10.00
C GLN A 53 35.71 1.79 -9.48
N TYR A 54 35.92 0.53 -9.05
CA TYR A 54 34.86 -0.28 -8.46
C TYR A 54 34.38 0.32 -7.13
N GLN A 55 35.32 0.65 -6.26
CA GLN A 55 34.98 1.29 -4.97
C GLN A 55 34.23 2.61 -5.14
N ALA A 56 34.63 3.43 -6.10
CA ALA A 56 33.94 4.67 -6.42
C ALA A 56 32.49 4.43 -6.92
N LYS A 57 32.30 3.42 -7.78
CA LYS A 57 30.98 3.05 -8.26
C LYS A 57 30.11 2.44 -7.16
N ALA A 58 30.68 1.59 -6.30
CA ALA A 58 29.98 1.00 -5.16
C ALA A 58 29.53 2.07 -4.16
N ALA A 59 30.40 3.06 -3.88
CA ALA A 59 30.05 4.21 -3.02
C ALA A 59 28.92 5.06 -3.61
N MET A 60 28.91 5.27 -4.94
CA MET A 60 27.83 5.99 -5.61
C MET A 60 26.49 5.25 -5.50
N VAL A 61 26.48 3.93 -5.65
CA VAL A 61 25.26 3.11 -5.48
C VAL A 61 24.76 3.17 -4.05
N ALA A 62 25.64 2.98 -3.06
CA ALA A 62 25.26 3.08 -1.64
C ALA A 62 24.68 4.46 -1.30
N SER A 63 25.22 5.54 -1.88
CA SER A 63 24.66 6.88 -1.74
C SER A 63 23.26 7.03 -2.33
N LEU A 64 23.01 6.45 -3.51
CA LEU A 64 21.68 6.47 -4.15
C LEU A 64 20.68 5.65 -3.36
N GLU A 65 21.06 4.50 -2.85
CA GLU A 65 20.22 3.67 -1.97
C GLU A 65 19.85 4.41 -0.68
N ALA A 66 20.83 5.05 -0.04
CA ALA A 66 20.58 5.85 1.15
C ALA A 66 19.61 7.02 0.89
N GLN A 67 19.76 7.71 -0.25
CA GLN A 67 18.83 8.78 -0.65
C GLN A 67 17.42 8.23 -0.94
N TYR A 68 17.31 7.06 -1.58
CA TYR A 68 16.04 6.42 -1.83
C TYR A 68 15.33 6.04 -0.53
N LEU A 69 16.02 5.37 0.39
CA LEU A 69 15.49 5.01 1.70
C LEU A 69 15.06 6.23 2.50
N GLN A 70 15.85 7.31 2.44
CA GLN A 70 15.50 8.57 3.11
C GLN A 70 14.26 9.23 2.50
N ARG A 71 14.11 9.22 1.16
CA ARG A 71 12.89 9.70 0.48
C ARG A 71 11.68 8.85 0.85
N GLN A 72 11.83 7.52 0.88
CA GLN A 72 10.76 6.61 1.28
C GLN A 72 10.32 6.83 2.74
N GLN A 73 11.27 7.01 3.66
CA GLN A 73 10.97 7.34 5.05
C GLN A 73 10.30 8.70 5.19
N ASN A 74 10.75 9.72 4.45
CA ASN A 74 10.14 11.04 4.46
C ASN A 74 8.73 11.00 3.86
N PHE A 75 8.51 10.25 2.79
CA PHE A 75 7.18 10.05 2.20
C PHE A 75 6.23 9.33 3.18
N SER A 76 6.70 8.28 3.86
CA SER A 76 5.92 7.58 4.89
C SER A 76 5.62 8.46 6.11
N ARG A 77 6.52 9.36 6.49
CA ARG A 77 6.29 10.35 7.55
C ARG A 77 5.31 11.45 7.15
N GLN A 78 5.27 11.83 5.87
CA GLN A 78 4.35 12.86 5.36
C GLN A 78 2.93 12.33 5.17
N GLN A 79 2.76 11.05 4.85
CA GLN A 79 1.47 10.40 4.73
C GLN A 79 1.17 9.59 6.00
N LYS A 80 0.63 10.22 7.02
CA LYS A 80 0.10 9.51 8.20
C LYS A 80 -1.17 8.77 7.79
N ILE A 81 -1.01 7.49 7.49
CA ILE A 81 -2.12 6.59 7.20
C ILE A 81 -2.56 5.95 8.51
N LYS A 82 -3.84 6.07 8.81
CA LYS A 82 -4.44 5.42 9.97
C LYS A 82 -5.43 4.35 9.50
N THR A 83 -5.18 3.12 9.94
CA THR A 83 -6.15 2.03 9.79
C THR A 83 -6.88 1.87 11.12
N VAL A 84 -8.20 1.96 11.09
CA VAL A 84 -9.05 1.82 12.28
C VAL A 84 -9.89 0.56 12.13
N ASP A 85 -9.68 -0.39 13.02
CA ASP A 85 -10.52 -1.57 13.15
C ASP A 85 -11.68 -1.31 14.14
N GLY A 86 -12.76 -2.08 14.02
CA GLY A 86 -14.02 -1.86 14.76
C GLY A 86 -13.88 -1.78 16.28
N ILE A 87 -12.86 -2.43 16.83
CA ILE A 87 -12.63 -2.52 18.28
C ILE A 87 -11.87 -1.30 18.80
N GLN A 88 -10.97 -0.71 18.01
CA GLN A 88 -10.14 0.43 18.42
C GLN A 88 -10.85 1.79 18.26
N ALA A 89 -11.96 1.84 17.51
CA ALA A 89 -12.68 3.07 17.22
C ALA A 89 -13.19 3.81 18.47
N LYS A 90 -13.43 3.12 19.57
CA LYS A 90 -13.93 3.71 20.83
C LYS A 90 -12.88 4.51 21.61
N GLN A 91 -11.60 4.29 21.34
CA GLN A 91 -10.49 4.93 22.07
C GLN A 91 -9.79 6.04 21.28
N ASP A 92 -10.23 6.29 20.05
CA ASP A 92 -9.49 7.14 19.12
C ASP A 92 -10.18 8.48 18.85
N ALA A 93 -9.38 9.51 18.58
CA ALA A 93 -9.88 10.84 18.18
C ALA A 93 -10.80 10.82 16.93
N SER A 94 -10.80 9.71 16.18
CA SER A 94 -11.66 9.50 15.01
C SER A 94 -13.02 8.87 15.31
N ALA A 95 -13.34 8.52 16.56
CA ALA A 95 -14.55 7.78 16.92
C ALA A 95 -15.84 8.47 16.46
N ALA A 96 -15.94 9.79 16.68
CA ALA A 96 -17.11 10.56 16.25
C ALA A 96 -17.28 10.58 14.72
N TYR A 97 -16.17 10.63 13.99
CA TYR A 97 -16.19 10.58 12.52
C TYR A 97 -16.63 9.21 12.02
N LEU A 98 -16.13 8.14 12.64
CA LEU A 98 -16.51 6.77 12.31
C LEU A 98 -17.98 6.47 12.60
N ASP A 99 -18.52 7.04 13.66
CA ASP A 99 -19.97 6.96 13.97
C ASP A 99 -20.82 7.66 12.90
N LYS A 100 -20.44 8.86 12.47
CA LYS A 100 -21.10 9.56 11.36
C LYS A 100 -21.02 8.76 10.05
N PHE A 101 -19.84 8.18 9.78
CA PHE A 101 -19.66 7.29 8.64
C PHE A 101 -20.61 6.10 8.70
N ARG A 102 -20.67 5.38 9.83
CA ARG A 102 -21.54 4.23 10.04
C ARG A 102 -23.02 4.60 9.84
N GLN A 103 -23.52 5.62 10.54
CA GLN A 103 -24.91 6.07 10.45
C GLN A 103 -25.30 6.42 9.01
N LYS A 104 -24.41 7.10 8.29
CA LYS A 104 -24.68 7.51 6.92
C LYS A 104 -24.74 6.30 5.98
N VAL A 105 -23.81 5.37 6.12
CA VAL A 105 -23.78 4.13 5.31
C VAL A 105 -25.01 3.26 5.60
N GLU A 106 -25.38 3.07 6.88
CA GLU A 106 -26.58 2.32 7.28
C GLU A 106 -27.86 2.96 6.74
N SER A 107 -28.01 4.28 6.87
CA SER A 107 -29.18 5.01 6.37
C SER A 107 -29.38 4.82 4.86
N TYR A 108 -28.31 4.93 4.07
CA TYR A 108 -28.39 4.70 2.63
C TYR A 108 -28.61 3.24 2.27
N GLY A 109 -27.96 2.34 2.97
CA GLY A 109 -28.09 0.92 2.71
C GLY A 109 -29.46 0.38 3.01
N ASN A 110 -30.05 0.77 4.14
CA ASN A 110 -31.40 0.35 4.52
C ASN A 110 -32.45 0.92 3.55
N ARG A 111 -32.24 2.16 3.08
CA ARG A 111 -33.13 2.75 2.07
C ARG A 111 -33.09 2.04 0.72
N TYR A 112 -31.96 1.48 0.35
CA TYR A 112 -31.72 0.83 -0.94
C TYR A 112 -31.39 -0.65 -0.79
N TYR A 113 -31.99 -1.30 0.23
CA TYR A 113 -31.82 -2.74 0.40
C TYR A 113 -32.33 -3.47 -0.85
N PRO A 114 -31.55 -4.43 -1.42
CA PRO A 114 -31.94 -5.10 -2.66
C PRO A 114 -33.25 -5.91 -2.50
N GLU A 115 -34.22 -5.64 -3.34
CA GLU A 115 -35.52 -6.37 -3.31
C GLU A 115 -35.35 -7.88 -3.58
N GLU A 116 -34.40 -8.23 -4.45
CA GLU A 116 -34.07 -9.64 -4.72
C GLU A 116 -33.48 -10.33 -3.48
N ALA A 117 -32.65 -9.64 -2.71
CA ALA A 117 -32.12 -10.17 -1.45
C ALA A 117 -33.22 -10.38 -0.40
N LYS A 118 -34.23 -9.50 -0.36
CA LYS A 118 -35.43 -9.65 0.47
C LYS A 118 -36.26 -10.85 0.04
N ALA A 119 -36.55 -10.93 -1.25
CA ALA A 119 -37.39 -12.00 -1.81
C ALA A 119 -36.77 -13.40 -1.59
N GLN A 120 -35.45 -13.50 -1.72
CA GLN A 120 -34.71 -14.74 -1.52
C GLN A 120 -34.27 -14.95 -0.07
N ARG A 121 -34.59 -14.05 0.85
CA ARG A 121 -34.19 -14.08 2.27
C ARG A 121 -32.69 -14.31 2.45
N LEU A 122 -31.88 -13.65 1.64
CA LEU A 122 -30.44 -13.79 1.70
C LEU A 122 -29.88 -13.13 2.98
N SER A 123 -29.00 -13.83 3.65
CA SER A 123 -28.24 -13.34 4.81
C SER A 123 -26.75 -13.53 4.59
N GLY A 124 -25.94 -12.73 5.26
CA GLY A 124 -24.50 -12.90 5.19
C GLY A 124 -23.76 -11.66 5.69
N ASP A 125 -22.51 -11.85 5.97
CA ASP A 125 -21.60 -10.82 6.42
C ASP A 125 -20.64 -10.46 5.26
N VAL A 126 -20.55 -9.17 4.93
CA VAL A 126 -19.64 -8.62 3.92
C VAL A 126 -18.60 -7.80 4.65
N ARG A 127 -17.33 -8.11 4.50
CA ARG A 127 -16.25 -7.32 5.10
C ARG A 127 -15.54 -6.48 4.05
N LEU A 128 -15.56 -5.16 4.25
CA LEU A 128 -14.93 -4.21 3.34
C LEU A 128 -13.86 -3.40 4.03
N ILE A 129 -12.86 -2.98 3.25
CA ILE A 129 -12.01 -1.85 3.59
C ILE A 129 -12.42 -0.66 2.72
N VAL A 130 -12.72 0.46 3.36
CA VAL A 130 -13.04 1.75 2.72
C VAL A 130 -11.90 2.70 3.00
N ILE A 131 -11.37 3.31 1.96
CA ILE A 131 -10.25 4.25 2.04
C ILE A 131 -10.78 5.64 1.68
N LEU A 132 -10.69 6.56 2.64
CA LEU A 132 -11.15 7.94 2.50
C LEU A 132 -9.97 8.90 2.50
N ASN A 133 -10.08 9.97 1.70
CA ASN A 133 -9.17 11.12 1.76
C ASN A 133 -9.61 12.12 2.86
N ALA A 134 -8.81 13.15 3.10
CA ALA A 134 -9.05 14.17 4.14
C ALA A 134 -10.36 14.95 3.94
N GLU A 135 -10.85 15.05 2.70
CA GLU A 135 -12.12 15.70 2.35
C GLU A 135 -13.34 14.78 2.56
N GLY A 136 -13.12 13.52 2.94
CA GLY A 136 -14.16 12.50 3.12
C GLY A 136 -14.62 11.86 1.80
N GLY A 137 -13.88 12.06 0.73
CA GLY A 137 -14.08 11.40 -0.55
C GLY A 137 -13.53 9.97 -0.54
N ILE A 138 -14.15 9.08 -1.31
CA ILE A 138 -13.71 7.70 -1.42
C ILE A 138 -12.51 7.61 -2.37
N ARG A 139 -11.39 7.08 -1.88
CA ARG A 139 -10.25 6.70 -2.71
C ARG A 139 -10.38 5.28 -3.25
N ALA A 140 -10.78 4.35 -2.39
CA ALA A 140 -10.97 2.96 -2.78
C ALA A 140 -11.97 2.24 -1.87
N ILE A 141 -12.63 1.21 -2.41
CA ILE A 141 -13.42 0.23 -1.67
C ILE A 141 -12.92 -1.14 -2.12
N ARG A 142 -12.50 -1.98 -1.18
CA ARG A 142 -12.05 -3.34 -1.47
C ARG A 142 -12.83 -4.33 -0.63
N LEU A 143 -13.22 -5.44 -1.25
CA LEU A 143 -13.83 -6.59 -0.57
C LEU A 143 -12.73 -7.39 0.12
N LEU A 144 -12.85 -7.58 1.44
CA LEU A 144 -11.97 -8.43 2.23
C LEU A 144 -12.56 -9.82 2.40
N GLU A 145 -13.86 -9.90 2.72
CA GLU A 145 -14.59 -11.16 2.86
C GLU A 145 -15.94 -11.02 2.18
N SER A 146 -16.28 -11.99 1.32
CA SER A 146 -17.57 -12.05 0.63
C SER A 146 -18.61 -12.73 1.51
N SER A 147 -19.86 -12.29 1.40
CA SER A 147 -21.01 -12.97 2.01
C SER A 147 -21.36 -14.31 1.36
N GLY A 148 -20.74 -14.65 0.21
CA GLY A 148 -21.14 -15.75 -0.64
C GLY A 148 -22.24 -15.39 -1.65
N HIS A 149 -22.80 -14.17 -1.58
CA HIS A 149 -23.84 -13.67 -2.46
C HIS A 149 -23.41 -12.35 -3.10
N ALA A 150 -23.18 -12.34 -4.41
CA ALA A 150 -22.72 -11.14 -5.14
C ALA A 150 -23.66 -9.93 -4.93
N ILE A 151 -24.98 -10.19 -4.81
CA ILE A 151 -25.99 -9.15 -4.60
C ILE A 151 -25.81 -8.42 -3.28
N LEU A 152 -25.41 -9.12 -2.20
CA LEU A 152 -25.12 -8.52 -0.89
C LEU A 152 -23.77 -7.80 -0.90
N ASP A 153 -22.77 -8.38 -1.54
CA ASP A 153 -21.44 -7.76 -1.69
C ASP A 153 -21.53 -6.43 -2.46
N ASP A 154 -22.34 -6.40 -3.52
CA ASP A 154 -22.53 -5.19 -4.31
C ASP A 154 -23.42 -4.17 -3.59
N ALA A 155 -24.42 -4.60 -2.82
CA ALA A 155 -25.22 -3.73 -1.98
C ALA A 155 -24.38 -3.04 -0.90
N ALA A 156 -23.47 -3.76 -0.25
CA ALA A 156 -22.54 -3.19 0.72
C ALA A 156 -21.65 -2.11 0.08
N LYS A 157 -21.04 -2.40 -1.08
CA LYS A 157 -20.24 -1.41 -1.82
C LYS A 157 -21.09 -0.21 -2.28
N ALA A 158 -22.32 -0.45 -2.73
CA ALA A 158 -23.23 0.60 -3.18
C ALA A 158 -23.64 1.54 -2.03
N SER A 159 -23.88 1.01 -0.82
CA SER A 159 -24.22 1.81 0.35
C SER A 159 -23.11 2.82 0.70
N VAL A 160 -21.85 2.39 0.60
CA VAL A 160 -20.70 3.26 0.80
C VAL A 160 -20.62 4.33 -0.29
N ARG A 161 -20.74 3.94 -1.56
CA ARG A 161 -20.70 4.91 -2.68
C ARG A 161 -21.81 5.97 -2.60
N LYS A 162 -23.03 5.55 -2.26
CA LYS A 162 -24.16 6.46 -2.12
C LYS A 162 -24.07 7.35 -0.87
N GLY A 163 -23.38 6.88 0.17
CA GLY A 163 -23.12 7.66 1.38
C GLY A 163 -22.07 8.76 1.20
N ALA A 164 -21.25 8.70 0.18
CA ALA A 164 -20.21 9.70 -0.06
C ALA A 164 -20.77 11.05 -0.56
N PRO A 165 -20.09 12.18 -0.27
CA PRO A 165 -18.91 12.33 0.58
C PRO A 165 -19.27 12.27 2.08
N PHE A 166 -18.32 11.78 2.91
CA PHE A 166 -18.54 11.62 4.35
C PHE A 166 -18.23 12.87 5.17
N GLY A 167 -17.83 13.94 4.51
CA GLY A 167 -17.40 15.19 5.13
C GLY A 167 -15.91 15.19 5.46
N ARG A 168 -15.37 16.40 5.60
CA ARG A 168 -13.96 16.61 5.92
C ARG A 168 -13.62 16.02 7.29
N PHE A 169 -12.41 15.52 7.43
CA PHE A 169 -11.90 15.04 8.72
C PHE A 169 -11.93 16.11 9.79
N ASP A 170 -12.27 15.71 11.02
CA ASP A 170 -12.37 16.62 12.16
C ASP A 170 -11.02 17.24 12.52
N LYS A 171 -11.04 18.32 13.33
CA LYS A 171 -9.84 19.05 13.76
C LYS A 171 -8.79 18.15 14.42
N ASN A 172 -9.23 17.10 15.10
CA ASN A 172 -8.36 16.13 15.78
C ASN A 172 -7.70 15.15 14.80
N MET A 173 -8.10 15.15 13.53
CA MET A 173 -7.60 14.29 12.46
C MET A 173 -6.76 15.08 11.43
N LYS A 174 -6.33 16.30 11.72
CA LYS A 174 -5.62 17.19 10.78
C LYS A 174 -4.36 16.58 10.19
N ASP A 175 -3.72 15.72 10.93
CA ASP A 175 -2.49 15.04 10.53
C ASP A 175 -2.72 13.77 9.72
N ILE A 176 -3.98 13.39 9.49
CA ILE A 176 -4.36 12.18 8.77
C ILE A 176 -4.71 12.56 7.34
N SER A 177 -3.92 12.09 6.38
CA SER A 177 -4.19 12.32 4.96
C SER A 177 -5.11 11.26 4.35
N GLU A 178 -5.14 10.06 4.95
CA GLU A 178 -5.92 8.92 4.49
C GLU A 178 -6.42 8.09 5.68
N LEU A 179 -7.71 7.82 5.71
CA LEU A 179 -8.34 6.97 6.72
C LEU A 179 -8.79 5.65 6.09
N ARG A 180 -8.32 4.54 6.65
CA ARG A 180 -8.71 3.19 6.27
C ARG A 180 -9.69 2.64 7.29
N ILE A 181 -10.92 2.38 6.87
CA ILE A 181 -12.01 1.91 7.69
C ILE A 181 -12.31 0.46 7.32
N ILE A 182 -12.10 -0.46 8.24
CA ILE A 182 -12.46 -1.87 8.08
C ILE A 182 -13.73 -2.10 8.88
N ARG A 183 -14.79 -2.58 8.22
CA ARG A 183 -16.10 -2.85 8.84
C ARG A 183 -16.73 -4.08 8.21
N THR A 184 -17.67 -4.67 8.95
CA THR A 184 -18.51 -5.77 8.50
C THR A 184 -19.94 -5.30 8.34
N TRP A 185 -20.51 -5.53 7.16
CA TRP A 185 -21.92 -5.30 6.83
C TRP A 185 -22.68 -6.62 7.07
N ARG A 186 -23.50 -6.64 8.10
CA ARG A 186 -24.35 -7.79 8.42
C ARG A 186 -25.74 -7.59 7.84
N PHE A 187 -26.13 -8.43 6.91
CA PHE A 187 -27.45 -8.43 6.29
C PHE A 187 -28.40 -9.35 7.03
N ASN A 188 -29.53 -8.79 7.53
CA ASN A 188 -30.57 -9.53 8.23
C ASN A 188 -31.85 -9.54 7.39
N PRO A 189 -32.25 -10.67 6.81
CA PRO A 189 -33.44 -10.75 5.96
C PRO A 189 -34.74 -10.58 6.74
N ALA A 190 -34.79 -10.87 8.05
CA ALA A 190 -35.98 -10.73 8.86
C ALA A 190 -36.45 -9.30 9.07
N GLN A 191 -35.48 -8.37 9.12
CA GLN A 191 -35.74 -6.94 9.31
C GLN A 191 -35.63 -6.14 8.00
N SER A 192 -35.17 -6.75 6.92
CA SER A 192 -34.80 -6.09 5.66
C SER A 192 -33.84 -4.91 5.87
N GLU A 193 -32.97 -5.05 6.86
CA GLU A 193 -32.00 -4.06 7.28
C GLU A 193 -30.61 -4.68 7.38
N PHE A 194 -29.60 -3.84 7.28
CA PHE A 194 -28.26 -4.25 7.61
C PHE A 194 -27.61 -3.31 8.62
N GLU A 195 -26.70 -3.84 9.35
CA GLU A 195 -25.93 -3.19 10.39
C GLU A 195 -24.45 -3.16 10.01
N VAL A 196 -23.77 -2.03 10.28
CA VAL A 196 -22.34 -1.88 10.06
C VAL A 196 -21.60 -1.95 11.40
N ARG A 197 -20.79 -2.98 11.60
CA ARG A 197 -20.00 -3.21 12.82
C ARG A 197 -18.51 -3.06 12.61
#